data_a40be9be36a039b284397277e9170d92
#
_entry.id   a40be9be36a039b284397277e9170d92
#
_cell.length_a   1.000
_cell.length_b   1.000
_cell.length_c   1.000
_cell.angle_alpha   90.00
_cell.angle_beta   90.00
_cell.angle_gamma   90.00
#
_symmetry.space_group_name_H-M   'P 1'
#
loop_
_entity.id
_entity.type
_entity.pdbx_description
1 polymer ?
#
loop_
_entity_poly.entity_id
_entity_poly.type
_entity_poly.pdbx_seq_one_letter_code
_entity_poly.pdbx_strand_id
1 'polypeptide(L)'
;MENKKKLRKINFSKLIKISDTPHSISLGFSIGVFASFTPLIGVHIILAILLSWILKANYFSSVLGTFIGTPLTYPFIWFSSLYVGNIFIPIEDFNLIELGNSSFYSLEILSNIKPLIPSFLIGALMVGLASAFLSYFFVKKSIIFYRNKKRLRNVSYTHLRAHE
;
A
#
# COMPACT_ATOMS: atom_id res chain seq x y z
N MET A 1 -39.73 -20.48 27.66
CA MET A 1 -38.42 -20.94 27.15
C MET A 1 -37.99 -19.97 26.04
N GLU A 2 -37.30 -18.91 26.42
CA GLU A 2 -36.92 -17.83 25.49
C GLU A 2 -35.42 -17.90 25.27
N ASN A 3 -35.06 -18.47 24.15
CA ASN A 3 -33.67 -18.69 23.74
C ASN A 3 -33.15 -17.39 23.11
N LYS A 4 -32.74 -16.42 23.95
CA LYS A 4 -32.06 -15.20 23.50
C LYS A 4 -30.73 -15.59 22.91
N LYS A 5 -30.68 -15.75 21.57
CA LYS A 5 -29.45 -15.76 20.78
C LYS A 5 -28.68 -14.49 21.09
N LYS A 6 -27.70 -14.61 21.97
CA LYS A 6 -26.71 -13.58 22.29
C LYS A 6 -25.90 -13.32 21.02
N LEU A 7 -26.39 -12.40 20.18
CA LEU A 7 -25.63 -11.89 19.04
C LEU A 7 -24.30 -11.40 19.59
N ARG A 8 -23.27 -12.14 19.31
CA ARG A 8 -21.89 -11.82 19.65
C ARG A 8 -21.57 -10.51 18.90
N LYS A 9 -21.78 -9.37 19.57
CA LYS A 9 -21.31 -8.08 19.07
C LYS A 9 -19.84 -8.27 18.75
N ILE A 10 -19.52 -8.32 17.46
CA ILE A 10 -18.14 -8.31 17.00
C ILE A 10 -17.58 -6.98 17.49
N ASN A 11 -16.81 -7.04 18.56
CA ASN A 11 -16.18 -5.85 19.12
C ASN A 11 -15.12 -5.39 18.10
N PHE A 12 -15.49 -4.47 17.23
CA PHE A 12 -14.60 -3.80 16.27
C PHE A 12 -13.33 -3.28 16.95
N SER A 13 -13.41 -2.87 18.22
CA SER A 13 -12.24 -2.48 19.01
C SER A 13 -11.26 -3.63 19.28
N LYS A 14 -11.68 -4.90 19.20
CA LYS A 14 -10.77 -6.06 19.26
C LYS A 14 -10.09 -6.34 17.91
N LEU A 15 -10.76 -6.03 16.81
CA LEU A 15 -10.17 -6.07 15.46
C LEU A 15 -9.15 -4.95 15.25
N ILE A 16 -9.37 -3.79 15.86
CA ILE A 16 -8.48 -2.62 15.82
C ILE A 16 -7.36 -2.72 16.88
N LYS A 17 -7.49 -3.60 17.87
CA LYS A 17 -6.36 -3.91 18.76
C LYS A 17 -5.31 -4.64 17.92
N ILE A 18 -4.48 -3.84 17.25
CA ILE A 18 -3.30 -4.28 16.53
C ILE A 18 -2.33 -4.82 17.59
N SER A 19 -2.59 -6.06 18.04
CA SER A 19 -1.71 -6.82 18.92
C SER A 19 -0.51 -7.38 18.16
N ASP A 20 -0.47 -7.15 16.85
CA ASP A 20 0.57 -7.62 15.97
C ASP A 20 1.92 -6.96 16.25
N THR A 21 2.96 -7.67 15.89
CA THR A 21 4.33 -7.16 16.03
C THR A 21 4.54 -5.93 15.12
N PRO A 22 5.45 -5.01 15.49
CA PRO A 22 5.80 -3.89 14.63
C PRO A 22 6.25 -4.34 13.23
N HIS A 23 6.87 -5.52 13.14
CA HIS A 23 7.25 -6.14 11.87
C HIS A 23 6.03 -6.48 11.00
N SER A 24 5.05 -7.20 11.54
CA SER A 24 3.84 -7.63 10.81
C SER A 24 3.03 -6.44 10.28
N ILE A 25 2.91 -5.37 11.09
CA ILE A 25 2.20 -4.15 10.70
C ILE A 25 2.96 -3.43 9.58
N SER A 26 4.28 -3.26 9.74
CA SER A 26 5.10 -2.55 8.76
C SER A 26 5.20 -3.32 7.44
N LEU A 27 5.29 -4.65 7.52
CA LEU A 27 5.30 -5.51 6.34
C LEU A 27 3.96 -5.42 5.60
N GLY A 28 2.84 -5.49 6.33
CA GLY A 28 1.52 -5.31 5.73
C GLY A 28 1.40 -3.98 5.00
N PHE A 29 1.76 -2.88 5.67
CA PHE A 29 1.71 -1.55 5.07
C PHE A 29 2.57 -1.45 3.79
N SER A 30 3.80 -1.97 3.83
CA SER A 30 4.69 -1.94 2.66
C SER A 30 4.18 -2.78 1.49
N ILE A 31 3.51 -3.89 1.75
CA ILE A 31 2.83 -4.69 0.73
C ILE A 31 1.70 -3.88 0.07
N GLY A 32 0.92 -3.15 0.86
CA GLY A 32 -0.12 -2.26 0.34
C GLY A 32 0.44 -1.15 -0.55
N VAL A 33 1.55 -0.53 -0.11
CA VAL A 33 2.29 0.46 -0.91
C VAL A 33 2.75 -0.15 -2.23
N PHE A 34 3.38 -1.32 -2.20
CA PHE A 34 3.81 -2.03 -3.41
C PHE A 34 2.65 -2.28 -4.38
N ALA A 35 1.53 -2.80 -3.86
CA ALA A 35 0.35 -3.09 -4.66
C ALA A 35 -0.22 -1.84 -5.36
N SER A 36 -0.07 -0.64 -4.74
CA SER A 36 -0.51 0.63 -5.33
C SER A 36 0.27 1.03 -6.58
N PHE A 37 1.49 0.53 -6.77
CA PHE A 37 2.28 0.77 -7.97
C PHE A 37 1.91 -0.16 -9.13
N THR A 38 1.14 -1.21 -8.87
CA THR A 38 0.67 -2.09 -9.95
C THR A 38 -0.44 -1.42 -10.76
N PRO A 39 -0.53 -1.65 -12.08
CA PRO A 39 -1.56 -1.04 -12.94
C PRO A 39 -2.96 -1.63 -12.72
N LEU A 40 -3.15 -2.39 -11.66
CA LEU A 40 -4.39 -3.09 -11.33
C LEU A 40 -5.34 -2.19 -10.52
N ILE A 41 -5.82 -1.10 -11.13
CA ILE A 41 -6.71 -0.14 -10.47
C ILE A 41 -7.97 -0.87 -9.97
N GLY A 42 -8.26 -0.72 -8.67
CA GLY A 42 -9.38 -1.38 -8.00
C GLY A 42 -9.09 -2.81 -7.54
N VAL A 43 -8.29 -3.58 -8.25
CA VAL A 43 -7.93 -4.97 -7.90
C VAL A 43 -6.67 -5.00 -6.99
N HIS A 44 -5.90 -3.94 -6.94
CA HIS A 44 -4.68 -3.85 -6.12
C HIS A 44 -4.93 -4.11 -4.62
N ILE A 45 -6.13 -3.84 -4.11
CA ILE A 45 -6.52 -4.15 -2.72
C ILE A 45 -6.56 -5.67 -2.52
N ILE A 46 -7.13 -6.41 -3.48
CA ILE A 46 -7.18 -7.88 -3.43
C ILE A 46 -5.76 -8.44 -3.50
N LEU A 47 -4.93 -7.90 -4.38
CA LEU A 47 -3.52 -8.27 -4.49
C LEU A 47 -2.78 -8.02 -3.17
N ALA A 48 -2.99 -6.88 -2.53
CA ALA A 48 -2.38 -6.53 -1.25
C ALA A 48 -2.79 -7.51 -0.14
N ILE A 49 -4.07 -7.88 -0.06
CA ILE A 49 -4.58 -8.86 0.91
C ILE A 49 -3.97 -10.24 0.64
N LEU A 50 -3.93 -10.68 -0.62
CA LEU A 50 -3.36 -11.97 -1.02
C LEU A 50 -1.87 -12.07 -0.67
N LEU A 51 -1.09 -11.05 -1.02
CA LEU A 51 0.33 -11.01 -0.67
C LEU A 51 0.55 -10.98 0.85
N SER A 52 -0.29 -10.25 1.59
CA SER A 52 -0.24 -10.21 3.05
C SER A 52 -0.58 -11.57 3.66
N TRP A 53 -1.47 -12.33 3.05
CA TRP A 53 -1.78 -13.70 3.46
C TRP A 53 -0.58 -14.63 3.28
N ILE A 54 0.06 -14.58 2.12
CA ILE A 54 1.24 -15.41 1.79
C ILE A 54 2.40 -15.07 2.74
N LEU A 55 2.64 -13.78 3.00
CA LEU A 55 3.76 -13.30 3.82
C LEU A 55 3.42 -13.23 5.31
N LYS A 56 2.23 -13.67 5.73
CA LYS A 56 1.74 -13.65 7.12
C LYS A 56 1.85 -12.26 7.75
N ALA A 57 1.58 -11.23 6.97
CA ALA A 57 1.57 -9.84 7.36
C ALA A 57 0.18 -9.37 7.81
N ASN A 58 0.09 -8.21 8.44
CA ASN A 58 -1.16 -7.65 8.90
C ASN A 58 -2.02 -7.15 7.73
N TYR A 59 -3.20 -7.80 7.50
CA TYR A 59 -4.11 -7.47 6.40
C TYR A 59 -4.67 -6.05 6.47
N PHE A 60 -5.03 -5.60 7.68
CA PHE A 60 -5.58 -4.26 7.87
C PHE A 60 -4.55 -3.20 7.51
N SER A 61 -3.31 -3.39 7.94
CA SER A 61 -2.21 -2.50 7.58
C SER A 61 -1.91 -2.50 6.09
N SER A 62 -2.08 -3.64 5.43
CA SER A 62 -1.92 -3.76 3.97
C SER A 62 -2.98 -2.94 3.23
N VAL A 63 -4.24 -3.04 3.62
CA VAL A 63 -5.30 -2.21 3.05
C VAL A 63 -5.03 -0.72 3.29
N LEU A 64 -4.55 -0.33 4.48
CA LEU A 64 -4.15 1.06 4.73
C LEU A 64 -3.01 1.52 3.82
N GLY A 65 -2.04 0.64 3.55
CA GLY A 65 -0.94 0.93 2.62
C GLY A 65 -1.40 1.20 1.19
N THR A 66 -2.50 0.57 0.75
CA THR A 66 -3.04 0.81 -0.60
C THR A 66 -3.64 2.20 -0.79
N PHE A 67 -3.97 2.92 0.29
CA PHE A 67 -4.45 4.30 0.20
C PHE A 67 -3.39 5.30 -0.31
N ILE A 68 -2.13 4.90 -0.42
CA ILE A 68 -1.12 5.70 -1.13
C ILE A 68 -1.47 5.81 -2.62
N GLY A 69 -2.08 4.79 -3.21
CA GLY A 69 -2.62 4.80 -4.56
C GLY A 69 -4.00 5.49 -4.59
N THR A 70 -4.01 6.81 -4.58
CA THR A 70 -5.21 7.63 -4.77
C THR A 70 -5.25 8.23 -6.19
N PRO A 71 -6.41 8.64 -6.69
CA PRO A 71 -6.48 9.31 -8.00
C PRO A 71 -5.53 10.50 -8.12
N LEU A 72 -5.25 11.18 -7.01
CA LEU A 72 -4.31 12.32 -6.98
C LEU A 72 -2.85 11.88 -7.12
N THR A 73 -2.49 10.72 -6.58
CA THR A 73 -1.11 10.21 -6.59
C THR A 73 -0.78 9.35 -7.81
N TYR A 74 -1.79 8.79 -8.50
CA TYR A 74 -1.57 7.97 -9.69
C TYR A 74 -0.75 8.65 -10.79
N PRO A 75 -0.96 9.93 -11.15
CA PRO A 75 -0.11 10.58 -12.16
C PRO A 75 1.37 10.54 -11.80
N PHE A 76 1.71 10.76 -10.53
CA PHE A 76 3.10 10.71 -10.04
C PHE A 76 3.67 9.29 -10.03
N ILE A 77 2.85 8.31 -9.63
CA ILE A 77 3.21 6.88 -9.64
C ILE A 77 3.50 6.43 -11.08
N TRP A 78 2.62 6.76 -12.01
CA TRP A 78 2.75 6.35 -13.41
C TRP A 78 3.93 7.04 -14.09
N PHE A 79 4.10 8.33 -13.86
CA PHE A 79 5.23 9.07 -14.40
C PHE A 79 6.56 8.51 -13.90
N SER A 80 6.70 8.30 -12.59
CA SER A 80 7.92 7.73 -12.00
C SER A 80 8.17 6.31 -12.51
N SER A 81 7.13 5.50 -12.66
CA SER A 81 7.24 4.15 -13.19
C SER A 81 7.68 4.15 -14.65
N LEU A 82 7.08 4.98 -15.50
CA LEU A 82 7.50 5.11 -16.90
C LEU A 82 8.91 5.66 -17.02
N TYR A 83 9.26 6.66 -16.23
CA TYR A 83 10.60 7.26 -16.25
C TYR A 83 11.68 6.24 -15.90
N VAL A 84 11.51 5.50 -14.81
CA VAL A 84 12.45 4.46 -14.40
C VAL A 84 12.44 3.28 -15.39
N GLY A 85 11.26 2.87 -15.84
CA GLY A 85 11.14 1.78 -16.81
C GLY A 85 11.81 2.06 -18.15
N ASN A 86 11.74 3.31 -18.61
CA ASN A 86 12.38 3.75 -19.87
C ASN A 86 13.92 3.64 -19.83
N ILE A 87 14.52 3.66 -18.63
CA ILE A 87 15.96 3.44 -18.47
C ILE A 87 16.34 1.99 -18.82
N PHE A 88 15.45 1.04 -18.53
CA PHE A 88 15.69 -0.40 -18.75
C PHE A 88 15.15 -0.89 -20.09
N ILE A 89 13.99 -0.38 -20.50
CA ILE A 89 13.37 -0.65 -21.80
C ILE A 89 13.04 0.69 -22.44
N PRO A 90 13.91 1.19 -23.35
CA PRO A 90 13.66 2.43 -24.06
C PRO A 90 12.37 2.37 -24.89
N ILE A 91 11.61 3.44 -24.85
CA ILE A 91 10.38 3.59 -25.60
C ILE A 91 10.76 4.29 -26.91
N GLU A 92 10.91 3.52 -27.99
CA GLU A 92 11.47 4.02 -29.25
C GLU A 92 10.44 4.76 -30.14
N ASP A 93 9.15 4.40 -30.06
CA ASP A 93 8.12 4.90 -31.00
C ASP A 93 6.97 5.66 -30.29
N PHE A 94 7.25 6.33 -29.19
CA PHE A 94 6.17 7.05 -28.46
C PHE A 94 5.99 8.47 -28.99
N ASN A 95 4.92 8.68 -29.75
CA ASN A 95 4.56 9.99 -30.28
C ASN A 95 3.37 10.59 -29.49
N LEU A 96 3.68 11.55 -28.59
CA LEU A 96 2.67 12.26 -27.79
C LEU A 96 1.63 13.00 -28.66
N ILE A 97 2.02 13.39 -29.89
CA ILE A 97 1.13 14.12 -30.82
C ILE A 97 0.08 13.18 -31.37
N GLU A 98 0.44 11.92 -31.66
CA GLU A 98 -0.51 10.91 -32.12
C GLU A 98 -1.50 10.51 -31.04
N LEU A 99 -1.04 10.46 -29.78
CA LEU A 99 -1.93 10.19 -28.64
C LEU A 99 -2.98 11.31 -28.44
N GLY A 100 -2.60 12.55 -28.68
CA GLY A 100 -3.50 13.70 -28.58
C GLY A 100 -4.53 13.79 -29.70
N ASN A 101 -4.23 13.23 -30.85
CA ASN A 101 -5.11 13.26 -32.04
C ASN A 101 -6.03 12.02 -32.15
N SER A 102 -5.71 10.93 -31.45
CA SER A 102 -6.53 9.72 -31.46
C SER A 102 -7.78 9.88 -30.61
N SER A 103 -8.94 9.49 -31.14
CA SER A 103 -10.20 9.45 -30.36
C SER A 103 -10.09 8.46 -29.22
N PHE A 104 -10.46 8.86 -28.02
CA PHE A 104 -10.35 8.07 -26.78
C PHE A 104 -11.01 6.67 -26.82
N TYR A 105 -11.81 6.40 -27.84
CA TYR A 105 -12.54 5.14 -28.04
C TYR A 105 -12.02 4.33 -29.22
N SER A 106 -10.88 4.72 -29.83
CA SER A 106 -10.34 4.00 -30.99
C SER A 106 -9.34 2.92 -30.58
N LEU A 107 -9.31 1.83 -31.35
CA LEU A 107 -8.28 0.77 -31.22
C LEU A 107 -6.86 1.31 -31.44
N GLU A 108 -6.72 2.49 -32.05
CA GLU A 108 -5.46 3.18 -32.28
C GLU A 108 -4.78 3.60 -30.96
N ILE A 109 -5.56 3.99 -29.92
CA ILE A 109 -4.99 4.27 -28.58
C ILE A 109 -4.34 3.02 -28.02
N LEU A 110 -4.96 1.86 -28.18
CA LEU A 110 -4.42 0.60 -27.65
C LEU A 110 -3.10 0.23 -28.34
N SER A 111 -2.96 0.48 -29.65
CA SER A 111 -1.71 0.28 -30.38
C SER A 111 -0.62 1.23 -29.92
N ASN A 112 -0.96 2.49 -29.62
CA ASN A 112 -0.01 3.51 -29.18
C ASN A 112 0.43 3.33 -27.72
N ILE A 113 -0.39 2.71 -26.87
CA ILE A 113 -0.06 2.42 -25.47
C ILE A 113 0.74 1.11 -25.33
N LYS A 114 0.54 0.17 -26.25
CA LYS A 114 1.19 -1.16 -26.21
C LYS A 114 2.72 -1.12 -26.00
N PRO A 115 3.51 -0.25 -26.67
CA PRO A 115 4.96 -0.18 -26.48
C PRO A 115 5.36 0.36 -25.10
N LEU A 116 4.46 1.08 -24.39
CA LEU A 116 4.73 1.59 -23.05
C LEU A 116 4.59 0.52 -21.97
N ILE A 117 3.82 -0.53 -22.23
CA ILE A 117 3.46 -1.54 -21.21
C ILE A 117 4.70 -2.22 -20.61
N PRO A 118 5.66 -2.73 -21.37
CA PRO A 118 6.83 -3.40 -20.80
C PRO A 118 7.68 -2.45 -19.94
N SER A 119 7.94 -1.25 -20.43
CA SER A 119 8.65 -0.21 -19.70
C SER A 119 7.92 0.15 -18.42
N PHE A 120 6.61 0.37 -18.48
CA PHE A 120 5.79 0.68 -17.32
C PHE A 120 5.80 -0.43 -16.26
N LEU A 121 5.68 -1.70 -16.66
CA LEU A 121 5.66 -2.84 -15.72
C LEU A 121 6.99 -2.99 -14.99
N ILE A 122 8.12 -2.87 -15.68
CA ILE A 122 9.44 -2.93 -15.05
C ILE A 122 9.65 -1.75 -14.12
N GLY A 123 9.31 -0.55 -14.55
CA GLY A 123 9.41 0.63 -13.70
C GLY A 123 8.51 0.57 -12.48
N ALA A 124 7.26 0.13 -12.64
CA ALA A 124 6.32 -0.05 -11.52
C ALA A 124 6.84 -1.07 -10.50
N LEU A 125 7.45 -2.17 -10.98
CA LEU A 125 8.09 -3.16 -10.11
C LEU A 125 9.25 -2.53 -9.32
N MET A 126 10.17 -1.85 -10.01
CA MET A 126 11.36 -1.25 -9.39
C MET A 126 11.00 -0.14 -8.41
N VAL A 127 10.19 0.83 -8.83
CA VAL A 127 9.76 1.97 -7.97
C VAL A 127 8.87 1.47 -6.85
N GLY A 128 7.98 0.52 -7.13
CA GLY A 128 7.11 -0.11 -6.13
C GLY A 128 7.89 -0.85 -5.05
N LEU A 129 8.90 -1.64 -5.41
CA LEU A 129 9.78 -2.32 -4.45
C LEU A 129 10.59 -1.32 -3.61
N ALA A 130 11.17 -0.31 -4.24
CA ALA A 130 11.91 0.74 -3.52
C ALA A 130 11.00 1.49 -2.54
N SER A 131 9.79 1.88 -2.96
CA SER A 131 8.81 2.57 -2.12
C SER A 131 8.32 1.67 -0.98
N ALA A 132 8.09 0.39 -1.23
CA ALA A 132 7.72 -0.59 -0.21
C ALA A 132 8.83 -0.76 0.83
N PHE A 133 10.09 -0.85 0.39
CA PHE A 133 11.23 -0.95 1.28
C PHE A 133 11.37 0.27 2.19
N LEU A 134 11.30 1.47 1.62
CA LEU A 134 11.37 2.71 2.40
C LEU A 134 10.20 2.83 3.38
N SER A 135 8.98 2.53 2.95
CA SER A 135 7.79 2.58 3.79
C SER A 135 7.85 1.58 4.95
N TYR A 136 8.42 0.38 4.73
CA TYR A 136 8.61 -0.61 5.78
C TYR A 136 9.45 -0.06 6.95
N PHE A 137 10.61 0.53 6.65
CA PHE A 137 11.49 1.08 7.69
C PHE A 137 10.87 2.28 8.38
N PHE A 138 10.23 3.17 7.62
CA PHE A 138 9.56 4.35 8.17
C PHE A 138 8.45 3.96 9.14
N VAL A 139 7.55 3.07 8.73
CA VAL A 139 6.42 2.61 9.55
C VAL A 139 6.93 1.83 10.76
N LYS A 140 7.92 0.94 10.59
CA LYS A 140 8.49 0.17 11.70
C LYS A 140 9.08 1.08 12.78
N LYS A 141 9.88 2.07 12.39
CA LYS A 141 10.45 3.05 13.33
C LYS A 141 9.36 3.85 14.03
N SER A 142 8.35 4.30 13.29
CA SER A 142 7.21 5.06 13.82
C SER A 142 6.41 4.28 14.87
N ILE A 143 6.14 3.00 14.61
CA ILE A 143 5.41 2.13 15.56
C ILE A 143 6.22 1.88 16.81
N ILE A 144 7.52 1.58 16.68
CA ILE A 144 8.42 1.34 17.83
C ILE A 144 8.49 2.59 18.70
N PHE A 145 8.71 3.76 18.08
CA PHE A 145 8.76 5.04 18.78
C PHE A 145 7.46 5.33 19.54
N TYR A 146 6.30 5.14 18.89
CA TYR A 146 5.00 5.35 19.51
C TYR A 146 4.77 4.41 20.70
N ARG A 147 5.11 3.11 20.57
CA ARG A 147 4.95 2.12 21.64
C ARG A 147 5.85 2.42 22.83
N ASN A 148 7.08 2.83 22.61
CA ASN A 148 8.02 3.20 23.67
C ASN A 148 7.52 4.44 24.43
N LYS A 149 7.09 5.48 23.71
CA LYS A 149 6.52 6.68 24.34
C LYS A 149 5.26 6.37 25.19
N LYS A 150 4.40 5.48 24.71
CA LYS A 150 3.22 5.04 25.45
C LYS A 150 3.60 4.25 26.70
N ARG A 151 4.61 3.40 26.61
CA ARG A 151 5.11 2.62 27.76
C ARG A 151 5.65 3.54 28.86
N LEU A 152 6.49 4.50 28.53
CA LEU A 152 7.06 5.47 29.48
C LEU A 152 5.96 6.27 30.17
N ARG A 153 4.96 6.72 29.44
CA ARG A 153 3.82 7.45 30.01
C ARG A 153 3.05 6.61 31.04
N ASN A 154 2.78 5.35 30.75
CA ASN A 154 2.06 4.47 31.68
C ASN A 154 2.85 4.20 32.96
N VAL A 155 4.19 4.07 32.87
CA VAL A 155 5.05 3.89 34.05
C VAL A 155 5.01 5.13 34.95
N SER A 156 5.03 6.34 34.37
CA SER A 156 4.96 7.58 35.15
C SER A 156 3.67 7.70 35.94
N TYR A 157 2.53 7.28 35.38
CA TYR A 157 1.23 7.31 36.11
C TYR A 157 1.13 6.27 37.21
N THR A 158 1.77 5.11 37.08
CA THR A 158 1.76 4.10 38.16
C THR A 158 2.62 4.52 39.37
N HIS A 159 3.73 5.23 39.16
CA HIS A 159 4.54 5.75 40.24
C HIS A 159 3.85 6.86 41.06
N LEU A 160 3.07 7.73 40.40
CA LEU A 160 2.33 8.80 41.07
C LEU A 160 1.20 8.25 41.97
N ARG A 161 0.58 7.13 41.54
CA ARG A 161 -0.53 6.51 42.31
C ARG A 161 -0.08 5.64 43.47
N ALA A 162 1.21 5.28 43.53
CA ALA A 162 1.78 4.49 44.62
C ALA A 162 2.22 5.34 45.84
N HIS A 163 2.12 6.67 45.73
CA HIS A 163 2.47 7.61 46.78
C HIS A 163 1.24 8.32 47.38
N GLU A 164 0.00 7.95 47.00
CA GLU A 164 -1.25 8.31 47.65
C GLU A 164 -1.78 7.15 48.50
#